data_68a0dd9a72b23144d749012c3bb69a02
#
_entry.id   68a0dd9a72b23144d749012c3bb69a02
#
_cell.length_a   1.000
_cell.length_b   1.000
_cell.length_c   1.000
_cell.angle_alpha   90.00
_cell.angle_beta   90.00
_cell.angle_gamma   90.00
#
_symmetry.space_group_name_H-M   'P 1'
#
loop_
_entity.id
_entity.type
_entity.pdbx_description
1 polymer ?
#
loop_
_entity_poly.entity_id
_entity_poly.type
_entity_poly.pdbx_seq_one_letter_code
_entity_poly.pdbx_strand_id
1 'polypeptide(L)'
;MANSIRAAALVAAGLIAAFPVSSQDTAINETAEQFVARLNKEFTELSLESNKAGWTQATYINDDTEWLNAKATEHYLAYFSKAVEESKRYLGQTLGRETARALDILRQGVSTPAPNDPAKREKLSKLGAKLEADYGAAEYCRNDEEKKAGKCRNIDDLSKTLAESRDYDAQLEAWTGWHSTARASRQNYQDMVALANEGARELGYKDLGAQWRSGYDMSAEAFAAETERLYAQIQPLYQQLHCYTRAQLQKKYGADKVPSGKPIPAHLLGNMWAQQWNKIYDLLEPYAGVTNLNVDKSLKDQGYDATKMMKSAENFYQSIGFPELPETFWQRSMLVRPRDRNVVCHASAWDIDSEAKDVRIKMCATPTEEDLTTMYHELGHVYYYLWYRDLPYMFQGGAHDGFHEAIGDTINLSMTPGYLHTINLVGDVQPSKEFVINQQMKMALDKIAFLPFGKLIDQWRWKVFSGEIKPENYNAAWWELRRQYQGIAPAVARTEQDFDPGAKYHIPANVPYTRYFLSFIVQFQFHKALCQAAGYKGPLSECSIYGNKEAGKRFAAMLSKGQSQPWQNTLFELTGTRQMDGSAIIEYFQPLIGWLKTQNKGQQCGW
;
A
#
# COMPACT_ATOMS: atom_id res chain seq x y z
N MET A 1 -4.46 56.78 -2.40
CA MET A 1 -4.51 57.76 -1.31
C MET A 1 -3.98 57.08 -0.07
N ALA A 2 -2.85 57.58 0.39
CA ALA A 2 -2.11 57.09 1.54
C ALA A 2 -2.87 57.42 2.83
N ASN A 3 -2.83 56.56 3.83
CA ASN A 3 -2.87 56.99 5.22
C ASN A 3 -2.10 55.96 6.09
N SER A 4 -0.96 56.46 6.52
CA SER A 4 -0.08 55.90 7.53
C SER A 4 -0.71 56.07 8.92
N ILE A 5 -0.69 55.00 9.73
CA ILE A 5 -0.82 55.12 11.19
C ILE A 5 0.44 54.51 11.82
N ARG A 6 1.25 55.40 12.39
CA ARG A 6 2.34 55.08 13.30
C ARG A 6 1.75 54.64 14.65
N ALA A 7 2.12 53.48 15.13
CA ALA A 7 1.92 53.10 16.54
C ALA A 7 3.26 52.95 17.23
N ALA A 8 3.34 53.57 18.38
CA ALA A 8 4.53 53.79 19.17
C ALA A 8 5.13 52.52 19.79
N ALA A 9 6.42 52.41 19.73
CA ALA A 9 7.19 51.41 20.45
C ALA A 9 7.20 51.74 21.94
N LEU A 10 6.62 50.88 22.78
CA LEU A 10 6.86 50.83 24.21
C LEU A 10 7.99 49.78 24.44
N VAL A 11 9.16 50.27 24.79
CA VAL A 11 10.28 49.44 25.25
C VAL A 11 10.00 49.05 26.70
N ALA A 12 9.52 47.83 26.91
CA ALA A 12 9.55 47.20 28.24
C ALA A 12 10.83 46.38 28.33
N ALA A 13 11.80 46.92 29.08
CA ALA A 13 12.98 46.17 29.50
C ALA A 13 12.56 45.08 30.48
N GLY A 14 12.22 43.90 29.97
CA GLY A 14 12.04 42.70 30.78
C GLY A 14 13.39 41.98 30.94
N LEU A 15 13.83 41.83 32.16
CA LEU A 15 14.99 40.99 32.56
C LEU A 15 14.80 39.58 31.96
N ILE A 16 15.58 39.24 30.95
CA ILE A 16 15.76 37.85 30.53
C ILE A 16 16.58 37.17 31.63
N ALA A 17 15.89 36.51 32.56
CA ALA A 17 16.51 35.49 33.38
C ALA A 17 16.93 34.37 32.43
N ALA A 18 18.19 34.32 32.09
CA ALA A 18 18.78 33.17 31.43
C ALA A 18 18.65 31.99 32.39
N PHE A 19 17.62 31.17 32.17
CA PHE A 19 17.64 29.83 32.75
C PHE A 19 18.81 29.12 32.09
N PRO A 20 19.76 28.58 32.88
CA PRO A 20 20.76 27.71 32.30
C PRO A 20 20.03 26.52 31.74
N VAL A 21 20.02 26.35 30.40
CA VAL A 21 19.76 25.08 29.76
C VAL A 21 20.91 24.18 30.22
N SER A 22 20.68 23.51 31.33
CA SER A 22 21.51 22.42 31.78
C SER A 22 21.29 21.29 30.80
N SER A 23 22.02 21.31 29.70
CA SER A 23 22.30 20.12 28.89
C SER A 23 23.26 19.25 29.72
N GLN A 24 22.79 18.75 30.86
CA GLN A 24 23.48 17.64 31.49
C GLN A 24 23.15 16.40 30.68
N ASP A 25 24.19 15.78 30.16
CA ASP A 25 24.27 14.40 29.74
C ASP A 25 23.66 13.45 30.79
N THR A 26 22.32 13.42 30.90
CA THR A 26 21.59 12.39 31.66
C THR A 26 21.57 11.05 30.93
N ALA A 27 22.26 10.96 29.79
CA ALA A 27 22.32 9.78 28.92
C ALA A 27 23.22 8.64 29.47
N ILE A 28 23.93 8.79 30.57
CA ILE A 28 24.99 7.85 30.95
C ILE A 28 24.50 6.63 31.73
N ASN A 29 23.26 6.62 32.25
CA ASN A 29 22.75 5.51 33.07
C ASN A 29 21.31 5.05 32.75
N GLU A 30 20.70 5.43 31.61
CA GLU A 30 19.37 4.98 31.26
C GLU A 30 19.41 3.51 30.79
N THR A 31 18.62 2.64 31.44
CA THR A 31 18.48 1.24 30.98
C THR A 31 17.65 1.16 29.69
N ALA A 32 17.73 0.03 28.96
CA ALA A 32 16.93 -0.18 27.76
C ALA A 32 15.41 -0.10 28.03
N GLU A 33 14.96 -0.59 29.19
CA GLU A 33 13.56 -0.51 29.63
C GLU A 33 13.13 0.94 29.88
N GLN A 34 13.97 1.73 30.56
CA GLN A 34 13.70 3.16 30.80
C GLN A 34 13.67 3.94 29.48
N PHE A 35 14.58 3.62 28.56
CA PHE A 35 14.62 4.20 27.24
C PHE A 35 13.33 3.90 26.46
N VAL A 36 12.88 2.63 26.43
CA VAL A 36 11.62 2.25 25.76
C VAL A 36 10.40 2.91 26.42
N ALA A 37 10.39 3.04 27.75
CA ALA A 37 9.32 3.75 28.46
C ALA A 37 9.24 5.24 28.04
N ARG A 38 10.42 5.90 27.94
CA ARG A 38 10.53 7.28 27.44
C ARG A 38 10.06 7.38 25.98
N LEU A 39 10.49 6.44 25.12
CA LEU A 39 10.05 6.42 23.72
C LEU A 39 8.53 6.35 23.58
N ASN A 40 7.88 5.46 24.32
CA ASN A 40 6.42 5.33 24.28
C ASN A 40 5.74 6.66 24.62
N LYS A 41 6.20 7.35 25.66
CA LYS A 41 5.64 8.64 26.08
C LYS A 41 5.86 9.72 25.02
N GLU A 42 7.12 9.94 24.62
CA GLU A 42 7.48 11.04 23.72
C GLU A 42 6.91 10.84 22.30
N PHE A 43 6.87 9.60 21.79
CA PHE A 43 6.22 9.33 20.53
C PHE A 43 4.69 9.50 20.57
N THR A 44 4.02 9.21 21.69
CA THR A 44 2.59 9.51 21.84
C THR A 44 2.33 11.02 21.69
N GLU A 45 3.14 11.86 22.34
CA GLU A 45 3.02 13.33 22.26
C GLU A 45 3.34 13.86 20.84
N LEU A 46 4.43 13.39 20.24
CA LEU A 46 4.89 13.83 18.92
C LEU A 46 3.97 13.35 17.78
N SER A 47 3.45 12.14 17.90
CA SER A 47 2.49 11.62 16.89
C SER A 47 1.18 12.38 16.93
N LEU A 48 0.72 12.79 18.13
CA LEU A 48 -0.47 13.62 18.26
C LEU A 48 -0.31 14.98 17.55
N GLU A 49 0.86 15.63 17.75
CA GLU A 49 1.19 16.89 17.04
C GLU A 49 1.21 16.67 15.52
N SER A 50 1.96 15.68 15.05
CA SER A 50 2.12 15.37 13.63
C SER A 50 0.80 14.97 12.97
N ASN A 51 0.00 14.12 13.61
CA ASN A 51 -1.28 13.66 13.08
C ASN A 51 -2.31 14.80 12.97
N LYS A 52 -2.36 15.70 13.97
CA LYS A 52 -3.23 16.90 13.92
C LYS A 52 -2.81 17.86 12.82
N ALA A 53 -1.52 18.11 12.66
CA ALA A 53 -1.00 18.98 11.62
C ALA A 53 -1.24 18.38 10.21
N GLY A 54 -0.94 17.10 10.04
CA GLY A 54 -1.18 16.37 8.79
C GLY A 54 -2.65 16.31 8.40
N TRP A 55 -3.55 16.04 9.36
CA TRP A 55 -4.99 16.10 9.15
C TRP A 55 -5.45 17.48 8.70
N THR A 56 -4.98 18.53 9.39
CA THR A 56 -5.34 19.91 9.07
C THR A 56 -4.89 20.27 7.66
N GLN A 57 -3.65 19.96 7.29
CA GLN A 57 -3.15 20.19 5.94
C GLN A 57 -3.93 19.40 4.89
N ALA A 58 -4.19 18.11 5.11
CA ALA A 58 -4.89 17.26 4.14
C ALA A 58 -6.36 17.67 3.92
N THR A 59 -7.00 18.30 4.91
CA THR A 59 -8.42 18.73 4.87
C THR A 59 -8.61 20.23 4.69
N TYR A 60 -7.54 21.01 4.66
CA TYR A 60 -7.55 22.45 4.41
C TYR A 60 -6.19 22.90 3.88
N ILE A 61 -5.97 22.78 2.58
CA ILE A 61 -4.68 23.04 1.92
C ILE A 61 -4.51 24.55 1.71
N ASN A 62 -3.48 25.11 2.34
CA ASN A 62 -2.96 26.44 2.10
C ASN A 62 -1.51 26.54 2.63
N ASP A 63 -0.83 27.66 2.36
CA ASP A 63 0.58 27.85 2.74
C ASP A 63 0.83 27.69 4.23
N ASP A 64 -0.12 28.15 5.09
CA ASP A 64 0.01 28.06 6.55
C ASP A 64 -0.09 26.59 7.03
N THR A 65 -1.08 25.84 6.52
CA THR A 65 -1.27 24.43 6.92
C THR A 65 -0.16 23.54 6.38
N GLU A 66 0.38 23.83 5.20
CA GLU A 66 1.56 23.15 4.65
C GLU A 66 2.78 23.42 5.53
N TRP A 67 2.99 24.67 5.94
CA TRP A 67 4.10 25.03 6.83
C TRP A 67 3.97 24.36 8.20
N LEU A 68 2.76 24.36 8.81
CA LEU A 68 2.50 23.71 10.10
C LEU A 68 2.77 22.20 10.03
N ASN A 69 2.28 21.53 9.00
CA ASN A 69 2.52 20.10 8.80
C ASN A 69 4.00 19.79 8.56
N ALA A 70 4.70 20.60 7.76
CA ALA A 70 6.13 20.45 7.54
C ALA A 70 6.91 20.58 8.85
N LYS A 71 6.56 21.53 9.73
CA LYS A 71 7.21 21.71 11.02
C LYS A 71 6.95 20.57 12.00
N ALA A 72 5.70 20.09 12.11
CA ALA A 72 5.37 18.95 12.95
C ALA A 72 6.06 17.66 12.47
N THR A 73 6.11 17.46 11.16
CA THR A 73 6.81 16.33 10.54
C THR A 73 8.32 16.41 10.79
N GLU A 74 8.94 17.59 10.63
CA GLU A 74 10.35 17.83 10.95
C GLU A 74 10.67 17.47 12.40
N HIS A 75 9.82 17.91 13.34
CA HIS A 75 9.96 17.64 14.77
C HIS A 75 9.89 16.14 15.07
N TYR A 76 8.88 15.46 14.54
CA TYR A 76 8.73 14.00 14.69
C TYR A 76 9.93 13.24 14.13
N LEU A 77 10.35 13.55 12.89
CA LEU A 77 11.47 12.87 12.23
C LEU A 77 12.82 13.14 12.89
N ALA A 78 13.04 14.36 13.43
CA ALA A 78 14.24 14.70 14.17
C ALA A 78 14.34 13.86 15.45
N TYR A 79 13.24 13.75 16.21
CA TYR A 79 13.19 12.90 17.39
C TYR A 79 13.37 11.42 17.04
N PHE A 80 12.66 10.93 16.01
CA PHE A 80 12.76 9.55 15.55
C PHE A 80 14.21 9.18 15.18
N SER A 81 14.89 10.03 14.41
CA SER A 81 16.29 9.82 14.02
C SER A 81 17.22 9.79 15.22
N LYS A 82 17.01 10.69 16.19
CA LYS A 82 17.75 10.72 17.46
C LYS A 82 17.51 9.44 18.26
N ALA A 83 16.27 9.00 18.40
CA ALA A 83 15.91 7.78 19.11
C ALA A 83 16.54 6.52 18.49
N VAL A 84 16.56 6.43 17.15
CA VAL A 84 17.25 5.35 16.44
C VAL A 84 18.74 5.36 16.74
N GLU A 85 19.39 6.54 16.72
CA GLU A 85 20.81 6.68 17.04
C GLU A 85 21.10 6.28 18.50
N GLU A 86 20.31 6.77 19.44
CA GLU A 86 20.43 6.41 20.86
C GLU A 86 20.22 4.90 21.10
N SER A 87 19.36 4.24 20.30
CA SER A 87 19.09 2.80 20.44
C SER A 87 20.31 1.92 20.17
N LYS A 88 21.32 2.43 19.44
CA LYS A 88 22.54 1.69 19.11
C LYS A 88 23.34 1.26 20.33
N ARG A 89 23.28 2.03 21.44
CA ARG A 89 23.96 1.69 22.71
C ARG A 89 23.47 0.39 23.36
N TYR A 90 22.30 -0.12 22.92
CA TYR A 90 21.72 -1.36 23.42
C TYR A 90 21.94 -2.55 22.47
N LEU A 91 22.64 -2.36 21.35
CA LEU A 91 23.00 -3.46 20.43
C LEU A 91 23.88 -4.50 21.15
N GLY A 92 23.56 -5.78 20.96
CA GLY A 92 24.30 -6.88 21.56
C GLY A 92 24.04 -7.14 23.04
N GLN A 93 23.18 -6.36 23.70
CA GLN A 93 22.76 -6.61 25.08
C GLN A 93 21.67 -7.69 25.14
N THR A 94 21.69 -8.47 26.23
CA THR A 94 20.57 -9.40 26.54
C THR A 94 19.45 -8.61 27.19
N LEU A 95 18.34 -8.43 26.48
CA LEU A 95 17.19 -7.63 26.87
C LEU A 95 15.95 -8.50 27.09
N GLY A 96 15.01 -8.00 27.90
CA GLY A 96 13.67 -8.55 28.00
C GLY A 96 12.97 -8.54 26.65
N ARG A 97 12.08 -9.51 26.41
CA ARG A 97 11.42 -9.72 25.09
C ARG A 97 10.72 -8.47 24.57
N GLU A 98 9.96 -7.77 25.41
CA GLU A 98 9.21 -6.57 25.01
C GLU A 98 10.16 -5.40 24.67
N THR A 99 11.19 -5.20 25.48
CA THR A 99 12.21 -4.17 25.26
C THR A 99 12.97 -4.42 23.97
N ALA A 100 13.42 -5.65 23.74
CA ALA A 100 14.11 -6.03 22.51
C ALA A 100 13.22 -5.77 21.28
N ARG A 101 11.95 -6.19 21.34
CA ARG A 101 11.00 -5.98 20.25
C ARG A 101 10.73 -4.51 19.96
N ALA A 102 10.55 -3.69 20.98
CA ALA A 102 10.33 -2.25 20.80
C ALA A 102 11.53 -1.58 20.12
N LEU A 103 12.75 -1.96 20.49
CA LEU A 103 13.98 -1.44 19.88
C LEU A 103 14.15 -1.94 18.42
N ASP A 104 13.75 -3.17 18.13
CA ASP A 104 13.79 -3.70 16.77
C ASP A 104 12.77 -2.96 15.87
N ILE A 105 11.55 -2.75 16.35
CA ILE A 105 10.52 -1.97 15.64
C ILE A 105 11.03 -0.54 15.38
N LEU A 106 11.63 0.12 16.36
CA LEU A 106 12.22 1.46 16.19
C LEU A 106 13.24 1.48 15.05
N ARG A 107 14.18 0.54 15.02
CA ARG A 107 15.24 0.47 13.99
C ARG A 107 14.71 0.11 12.63
N GLN A 108 13.68 -0.72 12.56
CA GLN A 108 13.01 -1.15 11.32
C GLN A 108 12.15 -0.03 10.72
N GLY A 109 11.64 0.88 11.54
CA GLY A 109 10.77 1.98 11.11
C GLY A 109 11.44 2.98 10.15
N VAL A 110 12.76 2.93 9.98
CA VAL A 110 13.50 3.79 9.03
C VAL A 110 13.62 3.07 7.68
N SER A 111 12.81 3.46 6.70
CA SER A 111 12.90 2.87 5.35
C SER A 111 14.19 3.21 4.60
N THR A 112 14.84 4.33 4.96
CA THR A 112 16.09 4.81 4.34
C THR A 112 17.03 5.32 5.43
N PRO A 113 17.73 4.42 6.17
CA PRO A 113 18.60 4.80 7.26
C PRO A 113 19.79 5.64 6.76
N ALA A 114 20.07 6.73 7.45
CA ALA A 114 21.15 7.62 7.12
C ALA A 114 22.45 7.22 7.85
N PRO A 115 23.63 7.40 7.21
CA PRO A 115 24.91 7.26 7.88
C PRO A 115 25.10 8.24 9.05
N ASN A 116 25.97 7.89 10.00
CA ASN A 116 26.30 8.76 11.12
C ASN A 116 27.07 10.03 10.69
N ASP A 117 27.80 9.96 9.59
CA ASP A 117 28.51 11.10 9.01
C ASP A 117 27.53 12.19 8.59
N PRO A 118 27.62 13.44 9.14
CA PRO A 118 26.68 14.51 8.85
C PRO A 118 26.61 14.90 7.37
N ALA A 119 27.76 14.90 6.66
CA ALA A 119 27.81 15.28 5.24
C ALA A 119 27.13 14.21 4.36
N LYS A 120 27.32 12.93 4.69
CA LYS A 120 26.66 11.82 4.01
C LYS A 120 25.15 11.80 4.30
N ARG A 121 24.75 12.12 5.52
CA ARG A 121 23.33 12.24 5.92
C ARG A 121 22.65 13.36 5.13
N GLU A 122 23.26 14.53 5.04
CA GLU A 122 22.76 15.64 4.25
C GLU A 122 22.67 15.26 2.76
N LYS A 123 23.71 14.58 2.21
CA LYS A 123 23.70 14.10 0.82
C LYS A 123 22.55 13.13 0.58
N LEU A 124 22.30 12.17 1.49
CA LEU A 124 21.21 11.20 1.38
C LEU A 124 19.84 11.88 1.37
N SER A 125 19.62 12.85 2.27
CA SER A 125 18.39 13.64 2.33
C SER A 125 18.13 14.39 1.01
N LYS A 126 19.16 15.07 0.47
CA LYS A 126 19.06 15.77 -0.82
C LYS A 126 18.78 14.82 -1.99
N LEU A 127 19.39 13.64 -2.00
CA LEU A 127 19.15 12.64 -3.04
C LEU A 127 17.71 12.10 -2.98
N GLY A 128 17.19 11.81 -1.80
CA GLY A 128 15.80 11.37 -1.61
C GLY A 128 14.81 12.40 -2.12
N ALA A 129 14.94 13.65 -1.65
CA ALA A 129 14.09 14.75 -2.10
C ALA A 129 14.17 14.98 -3.61
N LYS A 130 15.38 14.89 -4.18
CA LYS A 130 15.56 15.06 -5.64
C LYS A 130 14.92 13.92 -6.45
N LEU A 131 15.08 12.67 -6.02
CA LEU A 131 14.48 11.51 -6.69
C LEU A 131 12.94 11.58 -6.70
N GLU A 132 12.33 12.00 -5.59
CA GLU A 132 10.88 12.20 -5.52
C GLU A 132 10.42 13.37 -6.39
N ALA A 133 11.12 14.50 -6.32
CA ALA A 133 10.80 15.69 -7.11
C ALA A 133 10.95 15.41 -8.63
N ASP A 134 12.03 14.74 -9.04
CA ASP A 134 12.25 14.36 -10.44
C ASP A 134 11.14 13.44 -10.96
N TYR A 135 10.66 12.49 -10.13
CA TYR A 135 9.53 11.64 -10.49
C TYR A 135 8.22 12.42 -10.60
N GLY A 136 7.94 13.28 -9.61
CA GLY A 136 6.69 14.06 -9.55
C GLY A 136 6.57 15.10 -10.67
N ALA A 137 7.70 15.66 -11.09
CA ALA A 137 7.76 16.67 -12.18
C ALA A 137 7.99 16.05 -13.57
N ALA A 138 8.06 14.70 -13.67
CA ALA A 138 8.39 14.04 -14.93
C ALA A 138 7.27 14.20 -15.96
N GLU A 139 7.63 14.63 -17.14
CA GLU A 139 6.75 14.76 -18.29
C GLU A 139 7.44 14.22 -19.55
N TYR A 140 6.66 13.63 -20.42
CA TYR A 140 7.11 13.18 -21.73
C TYR A 140 6.62 14.11 -22.84
N CYS A 141 7.53 14.56 -23.67
CA CYS A 141 7.26 15.31 -24.89
C CYS A 141 7.77 14.50 -26.09
N ARG A 142 6.98 14.36 -27.15
CA ARG A 142 7.40 13.66 -28.39
C ARG A 142 8.57 14.34 -29.07
N ASN A 143 8.57 15.68 -29.02
CA ASN A 143 9.56 16.53 -29.70
C ASN A 143 9.66 17.89 -29.02
N ASP A 144 10.60 18.69 -29.49
CA ASP A 144 10.83 20.04 -28.97
C ASP A 144 9.68 21.03 -29.24
N GLU A 145 8.83 20.76 -30.25
CA GLU A 145 7.65 21.59 -30.54
C GLU A 145 6.58 21.41 -29.48
N GLU A 146 6.29 20.16 -29.10
CA GLU A 146 5.38 19.86 -27.97
C GLU A 146 5.91 20.50 -26.68
N LYS A 147 7.22 20.38 -26.41
CA LYS A 147 7.86 20.99 -25.25
C LYS A 147 7.68 22.51 -25.21
N LYS A 148 7.97 23.20 -26.33
CA LYS A 148 7.81 24.66 -26.44
C LYS A 148 6.34 25.09 -26.32
N ALA A 149 5.41 24.23 -26.77
CA ALA A 149 3.98 24.50 -26.73
C ALA A 149 3.33 24.17 -25.38
N GLY A 150 4.10 23.66 -24.38
CA GLY A 150 3.56 23.20 -23.08
C GLY A 150 2.56 22.04 -23.21
N LYS A 151 2.78 21.13 -24.19
CA LYS A 151 1.92 19.98 -24.49
C LYS A 151 2.54 18.64 -24.10
N CYS A 152 3.52 18.67 -23.21
CA CYS A 152 4.08 17.44 -22.63
C CYS A 152 3.01 16.73 -21.77
N ARG A 153 3.12 15.44 -21.66
CA ARG A 153 2.16 14.59 -20.98
C ARG A 153 2.78 14.02 -19.69
N ASN A 154 2.09 14.14 -18.60
CA ASN A 154 2.45 13.56 -17.31
C ASN A 154 2.04 12.08 -17.22
N ILE A 155 2.28 11.45 -16.06
CA ILE A 155 1.93 10.04 -15.80
C ILE A 155 0.44 9.76 -15.97
N ASP A 156 -0.44 10.69 -15.59
CA ASP A 156 -1.90 10.49 -15.63
C ASP A 156 -2.39 10.47 -17.09
N ASP A 157 -1.91 11.41 -17.91
CA ASP A 157 -2.23 11.47 -19.35
C ASP A 157 -1.78 10.20 -20.09
N LEU A 158 -0.56 9.74 -19.80
CA LEU A 158 0.01 8.54 -20.42
C LEU A 158 -0.67 7.25 -19.90
N SER A 159 -0.98 7.19 -18.62
CA SER A 159 -1.75 6.07 -18.02
C SER A 159 -3.16 5.99 -18.58
N LYS A 160 -3.83 7.13 -18.79
CA LYS A 160 -5.14 7.19 -19.44
C LYS A 160 -5.08 6.62 -20.87
N THR A 161 -4.03 6.95 -21.62
CA THR A 161 -3.82 6.36 -22.95
C THR A 161 -3.73 4.84 -22.90
N LEU A 162 -2.97 4.27 -21.95
CA LEU A 162 -2.87 2.81 -21.77
C LEU A 162 -4.18 2.16 -21.35
N ALA A 163 -4.96 2.83 -20.50
CA ALA A 163 -6.22 2.30 -20.00
C ALA A 163 -7.35 2.31 -21.05
N GLU A 164 -7.46 3.39 -21.81
CA GLU A 164 -8.62 3.65 -22.68
C GLU A 164 -8.35 3.35 -24.17
N SER A 165 -7.12 3.56 -24.66
CA SER A 165 -6.78 3.29 -26.06
C SER A 165 -6.71 1.79 -26.33
N ARG A 166 -7.05 1.42 -27.57
CA ARG A 166 -6.82 0.08 -28.11
C ARG A 166 -5.96 0.14 -29.39
N ASP A 167 -5.32 1.28 -29.61
CA ASP A 167 -4.31 1.48 -30.66
C ASP A 167 -2.95 1.04 -30.14
N TYR A 168 -2.32 0.10 -30.84
CA TYR A 168 -1.05 -0.52 -30.43
C TYR A 168 0.09 0.50 -30.34
N ASP A 169 0.20 1.37 -31.34
CA ASP A 169 1.33 2.30 -31.44
C ASP A 169 1.18 3.47 -30.46
N ALA A 170 -0.06 3.93 -30.23
CA ALA A 170 -0.33 4.95 -29.21
C ALA A 170 -0.04 4.44 -27.80
N GLN A 171 -0.41 3.18 -27.49
CA GLN A 171 -0.06 2.56 -26.22
C GLN A 171 1.44 2.36 -26.06
N LEU A 172 2.14 1.93 -27.13
CA LEU A 172 3.60 1.74 -27.11
C LEU A 172 4.32 3.06 -26.91
N GLU A 173 3.88 4.12 -27.57
CA GLU A 173 4.45 5.46 -27.41
C GLU A 173 4.27 5.99 -25.98
N ALA A 174 3.06 5.89 -25.42
CA ALA A 174 2.77 6.32 -24.05
C ALA A 174 3.65 5.58 -23.04
N TRP A 175 3.75 4.26 -23.19
CA TRP A 175 4.56 3.41 -22.33
C TRP A 175 6.07 3.75 -22.42
N THR A 176 6.61 3.82 -23.64
CA THR A 176 8.02 4.12 -23.89
C THR A 176 8.36 5.53 -23.40
N GLY A 177 7.46 6.48 -23.68
CA GLY A 177 7.60 7.87 -23.26
C GLY A 177 7.78 7.98 -21.75
N TRP A 178 6.88 7.40 -20.97
CA TRP A 178 7.01 7.45 -19.51
C TRP A 178 8.29 6.78 -19.00
N HIS A 179 8.60 5.56 -19.47
CA HIS A 179 9.79 4.84 -19.03
C HIS A 179 11.10 5.57 -19.38
N SER A 180 11.10 6.41 -20.42
CA SER A 180 12.28 7.21 -20.78
C SER A 180 12.60 8.32 -19.78
N THR A 181 11.61 8.81 -19.02
CA THR A 181 11.79 9.91 -18.04
C THR A 181 12.67 9.48 -16.87
N ALA A 182 12.67 8.20 -16.53
CA ALA A 182 13.42 7.67 -15.39
C ALA A 182 14.95 7.62 -15.61
N ARG A 183 15.43 7.78 -16.84
CA ARG A 183 16.88 7.68 -17.17
C ARG A 183 17.74 8.61 -16.33
N ALA A 184 17.28 9.83 -16.12
CA ALA A 184 18.02 10.85 -15.37
C ALA A 184 18.19 10.50 -13.88
N SER A 185 17.32 9.68 -13.32
CA SER A 185 17.32 9.32 -11.89
C SER A 185 18.31 8.19 -11.55
N ARG A 186 18.84 7.49 -12.54
CA ARG A 186 19.65 6.28 -12.34
C ARG A 186 20.86 6.49 -11.43
N GLN A 187 21.67 7.53 -11.69
CA GLN A 187 22.87 7.80 -10.88
C GLN A 187 22.52 8.20 -9.45
N ASN A 188 21.49 9.06 -9.30
CA ASN A 188 21.03 9.47 -7.98
C ASN A 188 20.51 8.28 -7.15
N TYR A 189 19.85 7.32 -7.81
CA TYR A 189 19.40 6.09 -7.15
C TYR A 189 20.58 5.22 -6.69
N GLN A 190 21.63 5.06 -7.51
CA GLN A 190 22.85 4.34 -7.12
C GLN A 190 23.51 4.97 -5.89
N ASP A 191 23.65 6.29 -5.90
CA ASP A 191 24.25 7.04 -4.79
C ASP A 191 23.40 6.91 -3.51
N MET A 192 22.07 6.98 -3.64
CA MET A 192 21.14 6.78 -2.51
C MET A 192 21.27 5.36 -1.93
N VAL A 193 21.31 4.32 -2.77
CA VAL A 193 21.50 2.92 -2.34
C VAL A 193 22.80 2.74 -1.57
N ALA A 194 23.91 3.33 -2.04
CA ALA A 194 25.20 3.22 -1.37
C ALA A 194 25.16 3.81 0.04
N LEU A 195 24.56 5.01 0.20
CA LEU A 195 24.46 5.70 1.48
C LEU A 195 23.45 5.02 2.42
N ALA A 196 22.29 4.59 1.92
CA ALA A 196 21.30 3.88 2.72
C ALA A 196 21.83 2.52 3.23
N ASN A 197 22.61 1.82 2.41
CA ASN A 197 23.31 0.61 2.83
C ASN A 197 24.36 0.87 3.94
N GLU A 198 25.06 2.01 3.89
CA GLU A 198 25.98 2.41 4.96
C GLU A 198 25.21 2.63 6.26
N GLY A 199 24.09 3.38 6.21
CA GLY A 199 23.23 3.59 7.38
C GLY A 199 22.65 2.28 7.93
N ALA A 200 22.21 1.37 7.08
CA ALA A 200 21.71 0.05 7.51
C ALA A 200 22.80 -0.77 8.23
N ARG A 201 24.05 -0.74 7.75
CA ARG A 201 25.17 -1.41 8.43
C ARG A 201 25.49 -0.81 9.78
N GLU A 202 25.37 0.50 9.93
CA GLU A 202 25.56 1.19 11.22
C GLU A 202 24.46 0.83 12.24
N LEU A 203 23.28 0.40 11.76
CA LEU A 203 22.21 -0.16 12.59
C LEU A 203 22.37 -1.67 12.88
N GLY A 204 23.45 -2.30 12.41
CA GLY A 204 23.73 -3.71 12.64
C GLY A 204 23.21 -4.68 11.58
N TYR A 205 22.65 -4.18 10.48
CA TYR A 205 22.18 -5.02 9.37
C TYR A 205 23.27 -5.23 8.31
N LYS A 206 23.20 -6.30 7.55
CA LYS A 206 24.12 -6.58 6.44
C LYS A 206 24.01 -5.53 5.31
N ASP A 207 22.80 -5.19 4.97
CA ASP A 207 22.41 -4.24 3.94
C ASP A 207 20.97 -3.75 4.19
N LEU A 208 20.50 -2.78 3.41
CA LEU A 208 19.15 -2.23 3.51
C LEU A 208 18.06 -3.30 3.25
N GLY A 209 18.32 -4.26 2.35
CA GLY A 209 17.39 -5.35 2.08
C GLY A 209 17.24 -6.32 3.25
N ALA A 210 18.32 -6.55 4.01
CA ALA A 210 18.26 -7.33 5.25
C ALA A 210 17.46 -6.60 6.33
N GLN A 211 17.64 -5.28 6.46
CA GLN A 211 16.84 -4.45 7.38
C GLN A 211 15.35 -4.52 7.02
N TRP A 212 14.95 -4.29 5.78
CA TRP A 212 13.54 -4.35 5.38
C TRP A 212 12.90 -5.70 5.67
N ARG A 213 13.63 -6.80 5.38
CA ARG A 213 13.11 -8.15 5.61
C ARG A 213 13.03 -8.52 7.10
N SER A 214 13.86 -7.92 7.94
CA SER A 214 13.81 -8.18 9.40
C SER A 214 12.48 -7.76 10.04
N GLY A 215 11.78 -6.78 9.43
CA GLY A 215 10.44 -6.33 9.87
C GLY A 215 9.34 -7.40 9.79
N TYR A 216 9.65 -8.56 9.20
CA TYR A 216 8.72 -9.69 9.11
C TYR A 216 9.00 -10.81 10.13
N ASP A 217 9.69 -10.51 11.22
CA ASP A 217 10.01 -11.47 12.30
C ASP A 217 10.65 -12.78 11.79
N MET A 218 11.46 -12.69 10.75
CA MET A 218 12.16 -13.79 10.09
C MET A 218 13.58 -13.37 9.69
N SER A 219 14.49 -14.34 9.46
CA SER A 219 15.74 -14.00 8.77
C SER A 219 15.46 -13.52 7.33
N ALA A 220 16.35 -12.71 6.79
CA ALA A 220 16.21 -12.19 5.43
C ALA A 220 16.06 -13.31 4.39
N GLU A 221 16.78 -14.41 4.56
CA GLU A 221 16.76 -15.59 3.70
C GLU A 221 15.45 -16.38 3.86
N ALA A 222 15.00 -16.59 5.11
CA ALA A 222 13.74 -17.26 5.39
C ALA A 222 12.54 -16.48 4.82
N PHE A 223 12.54 -15.15 4.93
CA PHE A 223 11.48 -14.33 4.37
C PHE A 223 11.49 -14.34 2.83
N ALA A 224 12.66 -14.29 2.20
CA ALA A 224 12.77 -14.44 0.75
C ALA A 224 12.23 -15.80 0.28
N ALA A 225 12.57 -16.91 0.99
CA ALA A 225 12.03 -18.23 0.69
C ALA A 225 10.50 -18.31 0.91
N GLU A 226 9.97 -17.61 1.93
CA GLU A 226 8.53 -17.55 2.19
C GLU A 226 7.77 -16.84 1.05
N THR A 227 8.30 -15.74 0.52
CA THR A 227 7.68 -15.07 -0.64
C THR A 227 7.71 -15.94 -1.90
N GLU A 228 8.75 -16.75 -2.11
CA GLU A 228 8.80 -17.74 -3.20
C GLU A 228 7.75 -18.84 -3.01
N ARG A 229 7.63 -19.36 -1.80
CA ARG A 229 6.66 -20.41 -1.47
C ARG A 229 5.23 -19.93 -1.70
N LEU A 230 4.90 -18.73 -1.25
CA LEU A 230 3.59 -18.12 -1.45
C LEU A 230 3.29 -17.90 -2.94
N TYR A 231 4.28 -17.40 -3.69
CA TYR A 231 4.12 -17.23 -5.13
C TYR A 231 3.88 -18.58 -5.85
N ALA A 232 4.61 -19.63 -5.49
CA ALA A 232 4.43 -20.95 -6.07
C ALA A 232 3.01 -21.52 -5.87
N GLN A 233 2.36 -21.20 -4.75
CA GLN A 233 0.97 -21.61 -4.49
C GLN A 233 -0.04 -20.97 -5.45
N ILE A 234 0.17 -19.71 -5.85
CA ILE A 234 -0.74 -18.96 -6.71
C ILE A 234 -0.39 -19.01 -8.19
N GLN A 235 0.85 -19.37 -8.51
CA GLN A 235 1.37 -19.40 -9.88
C GLN A 235 0.48 -20.18 -10.87
N PRO A 236 -0.11 -21.35 -10.51
CA PRO A 236 -0.98 -22.08 -11.43
C PRO A 236 -2.21 -21.28 -11.88
N LEU A 237 -2.82 -20.50 -10.97
CA LEU A 237 -3.94 -19.61 -11.33
C LEU A 237 -3.46 -18.46 -12.23
N TYR A 238 -2.34 -17.82 -11.84
CA TYR A 238 -1.76 -16.74 -12.63
C TYR A 238 -1.42 -17.19 -14.07
N GLN A 239 -0.84 -18.36 -14.23
CA GLN A 239 -0.53 -18.91 -15.56
C GLN A 239 -1.77 -19.13 -16.41
N GLN A 240 -2.87 -19.59 -15.83
CA GLN A 240 -4.15 -19.72 -16.56
C GLN A 240 -4.71 -18.35 -16.97
N LEU A 241 -4.66 -17.37 -16.07
CA LEU A 241 -5.10 -16.00 -16.37
C LEU A 241 -4.23 -15.37 -17.46
N HIS A 242 -2.92 -15.50 -17.37
CA HIS A 242 -1.97 -15.00 -18.36
C HIS A 242 -2.18 -15.64 -19.74
N CYS A 243 -2.39 -16.96 -19.78
CA CYS A 243 -2.62 -17.70 -21.01
C CYS A 243 -3.88 -17.19 -21.74
N TYR A 244 -4.98 -17.07 -21.02
CA TYR A 244 -6.24 -16.53 -21.54
C TYR A 244 -6.07 -15.08 -22.04
N THR A 245 -5.46 -14.23 -21.20
CA THR A 245 -5.21 -12.82 -21.55
C THR A 245 -4.39 -12.69 -22.82
N ARG A 246 -3.29 -13.45 -22.94
CA ARG A 246 -2.47 -13.45 -24.14
C ARG A 246 -3.25 -13.89 -25.39
N ALA A 247 -4.08 -14.92 -25.28
CA ALA A 247 -4.90 -15.40 -26.41
C ALA A 247 -5.91 -14.32 -26.88
N GLN A 248 -6.54 -13.60 -25.94
CA GLN A 248 -7.45 -12.51 -26.29
C GLN A 248 -6.71 -11.30 -26.89
N LEU A 249 -5.53 -10.94 -26.35
CA LEU A 249 -4.70 -9.88 -26.90
C LEU A 249 -4.16 -10.26 -28.30
N GLN A 250 -3.79 -11.52 -28.52
CA GLN A 250 -3.41 -12.02 -29.85
C GLN A 250 -4.57 -11.90 -30.84
N LYS A 251 -5.79 -12.24 -30.44
CA LYS A 251 -7.00 -12.07 -31.25
C LYS A 251 -7.24 -10.60 -31.60
N LYS A 252 -6.95 -9.68 -30.70
CA LYS A 252 -7.12 -8.22 -30.90
C LYS A 252 -6.04 -7.63 -31.79
N TYR A 253 -4.75 -7.95 -31.53
CA TYR A 253 -3.59 -7.24 -32.11
C TYR A 253 -2.83 -8.05 -33.16
N GLY A 254 -3.12 -9.34 -33.32
CA GLY A 254 -2.43 -10.23 -34.25
C GLY A 254 -1.29 -11.04 -33.63
N ALA A 255 -0.98 -12.16 -34.25
CA ALA A 255 0.05 -13.10 -33.77
C ALA A 255 1.50 -12.59 -33.97
N ASP A 256 1.69 -11.66 -34.86
CA ASP A 256 2.94 -10.94 -35.09
C ASP A 256 3.32 -10.05 -33.90
N LYS A 257 2.33 -9.40 -33.29
CA LYS A 257 2.51 -8.50 -32.15
C LYS A 257 2.42 -9.24 -30.79
N VAL A 258 1.60 -10.29 -30.71
CA VAL A 258 1.40 -11.09 -29.49
C VAL A 258 1.57 -12.59 -29.81
N PRO A 259 2.81 -13.07 -29.99
CA PRO A 259 3.04 -14.47 -30.38
C PRO A 259 2.72 -15.46 -29.25
N SER A 260 2.19 -16.63 -29.64
CA SER A 260 1.90 -17.74 -28.71
C SER A 260 3.18 -18.23 -28.01
N GLY A 261 3.07 -18.65 -26.74
CA GLY A 261 4.21 -19.18 -25.98
C GLY A 261 5.34 -18.18 -25.73
N LYS A 262 5.05 -16.87 -25.83
CA LYS A 262 6.00 -15.78 -25.54
C LYS A 262 5.45 -14.84 -24.48
N PRO A 263 6.29 -14.04 -23.83
CA PRO A 263 5.83 -12.99 -22.92
C PRO A 263 4.86 -12.02 -23.62
N ILE A 264 3.89 -11.49 -22.85
CA ILE A 264 2.97 -10.45 -23.36
C ILE A 264 3.74 -9.12 -23.44
N PRO A 265 3.58 -8.32 -24.52
CA PRO A 265 4.12 -6.95 -24.57
C PRO A 265 3.55 -6.08 -23.45
N ALA A 266 4.42 -5.50 -22.63
CA ALA A 266 4.06 -4.86 -21.36
C ALA A 266 3.04 -3.71 -21.49
N HIS A 267 3.04 -2.98 -22.61
CA HIS A 267 2.18 -1.82 -22.88
C HIS A 267 0.72 -2.19 -23.18
N LEU A 268 0.39 -3.47 -23.41
CA LEU A 268 -0.95 -3.92 -23.81
C LEU A 268 -1.87 -4.25 -22.64
N LEU A 269 -1.39 -4.18 -21.39
CA LEU A 269 -2.11 -4.67 -20.22
C LEU A 269 -2.88 -3.57 -19.46
N GLY A 270 -3.05 -2.39 -20.07
CA GLY A 270 -3.93 -1.34 -19.56
C GLY A 270 -3.39 -0.55 -18.38
N ASN A 271 -2.14 -0.81 -17.95
CA ASN A 271 -1.49 -0.17 -16.81
C ASN A 271 -0.01 0.07 -17.12
N MET A 272 0.53 1.21 -16.69
CA MET A 272 1.91 1.64 -17.02
C MET A 272 2.97 0.59 -16.63
N TRP A 273 2.74 -0.13 -15.54
CA TRP A 273 3.66 -1.17 -15.03
C TRP A 273 3.14 -2.59 -15.27
N ALA A 274 2.02 -2.74 -16.01
CA ALA A 274 1.35 -4.03 -16.20
C ALA A 274 1.08 -4.78 -14.86
N GLN A 275 0.89 -4.03 -13.77
CA GLN A 275 0.71 -4.60 -12.45
C GLN A 275 -0.73 -5.06 -12.19
N GLN A 276 -1.71 -4.44 -12.83
CA GLN A 276 -3.14 -4.76 -12.77
C GLN A 276 -3.70 -4.67 -14.18
N TRP A 277 -4.66 -5.54 -14.55
CA TRP A 277 -5.16 -5.68 -15.91
C TRP A 277 -6.66 -5.37 -16.04
N ASN A 278 -7.27 -4.87 -15.01
CA ASN A 278 -8.70 -4.55 -14.95
C ASN A 278 -9.14 -3.52 -16.01
N LYS A 279 -8.26 -2.63 -16.44
CA LYS A 279 -8.55 -1.61 -17.47
C LYS A 279 -8.72 -2.17 -18.89
N ILE A 280 -8.41 -3.45 -19.11
CA ILE A 280 -8.66 -4.14 -20.37
C ILE A 280 -9.74 -5.22 -20.22
N TYR A 281 -10.62 -5.12 -19.21
CA TYR A 281 -11.69 -6.07 -18.96
C TYR A 281 -12.61 -6.25 -20.19
N ASP A 282 -12.86 -5.18 -20.95
CA ASP A 282 -13.62 -5.20 -22.20
C ASP A 282 -13.11 -6.20 -23.25
N LEU A 283 -11.79 -6.49 -23.22
CA LEU A 283 -11.18 -7.51 -24.08
C LEU A 283 -11.20 -8.91 -23.47
N LEU A 284 -11.45 -9.02 -22.17
CA LEU A 284 -11.26 -10.23 -21.38
C LEU A 284 -12.58 -10.75 -20.75
N GLU A 285 -13.69 -10.04 -20.93
CA GLU A 285 -14.98 -10.41 -20.35
C GLU A 285 -15.41 -11.81 -20.79
N PRO A 286 -15.66 -12.74 -19.83
CA PRO A 286 -16.02 -14.11 -20.15
C PRO A 286 -17.37 -14.25 -20.83
N TYR A 287 -18.39 -13.56 -20.34
CA TYR A 287 -19.77 -13.64 -20.80
C TYR A 287 -20.36 -12.24 -21.01
N ALA A 288 -20.30 -11.76 -22.25
CA ALA A 288 -20.88 -10.48 -22.61
C ALA A 288 -22.42 -10.48 -22.44
N GLY A 289 -22.98 -9.38 -21.97
CA GLY A 289 -24.41 -9.20 -21.82
C GLY A 289 -25.05 -9.88 -20.60
N VAL A 290 -24.27 -10.52 -19.75
CA VAL A 290 -24.76 -10.98 -18.44
C VAL A 290 -25.01 -9.77 -17.55
N THR A 291 -26.23 -9.64 -17.02
CA THR A 291 -26.61 -8.52 -16.17
C THR A 291 -25.75 -8.49 -14.90
N ASN A 292 -24.93 -7.46 -14.76
CA ASN A 292 -24.19 -7.20 -13.54
C ASN A 292 -25.13 -6.54 -12.50
N LEU A 293 -24.86 -6.74 -11.22
CA LEU A 293 -25.44 -5.91 -10.17
C LEU A 293 -25.07 -4.46 -10.44
N ASN A 294 -26.07 -3.61 -10.59
CA ASN A 294 -25.83 -2.17 -10.74
C ASN A 294 -25.95 -1.49 -9.37
N VAL A 295 -24.92 -1.66 -8.55
CA VAL A 295 -24.86 -1.12 -7.20
C VAL A 295 -24.92 0.41 -7.25
N ASP A 296 -24.24 1.06 -8.20
CA ASP A 296 -24.27 2.52 -8.39
C ASP A 296 -25.69 3.03 -8.59
N LYS A 297 -26.47 2.35 -9.43
CA LYS A 297 -27.86 2.72 -9.67
C LYS A 297 -28.69 2.54 -8.40
N SER A 298 -28.52 1.44 -7.70
CA SER A 298 -29.25 1.14 -6.46
C SER A 298 -28.95 2.18 -5.38
N LEU A 299 -27.68 2.58 -5.22
CA LEU A 299 -27.28 3.62 -4.28
C LEU A 299 -28.00 4.95 -4.59
N LYS A 300 -28.00 5.35 -5.87
CA LYS A 300 -28.65 6.60 -6.33
C LYS A 300 -30.17 6.56 -6.16
N ASP A 301 -30.80 5.48 -6.60
CA ASP A 301 -32.27 5.31 -6.53
C ASP A 301 -32.79 5.31 -5.07
N GLN A 302 -31.99 4.78 -4.14
CA GLN A 302 -32.32 4.72 -2.71
C GLN A 302 -31.83 5.96 -1.92
N GLY A 303 -31.32 6.98 -2.60
CA GLY A 303 -30.88 8.23 -1.98
C GLY A 303 -29.73 8.03 -0.98
N TYR A 304 -28.75 7.18 -1.32
CA TYR A 304 -27.53 7.07 -0.53
C TYR A 304 -26.68 8.30 -0.74
N ASP A 305 -26.23 8.86 0.36
CA ASP A 305 -25.14 9.84 0.43
C ASP A 305 -23.93 9.23 1.15
N ALA A 306 -22.85 9.99 1.25
CA ALA A 306 -21.63 9.54 1.89
C ALA A 306 -21.84 9.09 3.35
N THR A 307 -22.70 9.77 4.09
CA THR A 307 -23.01 9.44 5.49
C THR A 307 -23.79 8.12 5.59
N LYS A 308 -24.79 7.93 4.73
CA LYS A 308 -25.57 6.69 4.71
C LYS A 308 -24.74 5.50 4.25
N MET A 309 -23.81 5.69 3.29
CA MET A 309 -22.83 4.69 2.88
C MET A 309 -21.90 4.30 4.03
N MET A 310 -21.33 5.29 4.73
CA MET A 310 -20.44 5.06 5.87
C MET A 310 -21.18 4.36 7.03
N LYS A 311 -22.44 4.70 7.29
CA LYS A 311 -23.27 4.00 8.28
C LYS A 311 -23.56 2.56 7.88
N SER A 312 -23.71 2.28 6.59
CA SER A 312 -23.84 0.90 6.09
C SER A 312 -22.56 0.09 6.36
N ALA A 313 -21.41 0.71 6.13
CA ALA A 313 -20.12 0.09 6.44
C ALA A 313 -19.94 -0.13 7.96
N GLU A 314 -20.22 0.86 8.81
CA GLU A 314 -20.21 0.72 10.26
C GLU A 314 -21.13 -0.42 10.73
N ASN A 315 -22.34 -0.49 10.19
CA ASN A 315 -23.31 -1.55 10.52
C ASN A 315 -22.73 -2.94 10.27
N PHE A 316 -21.95 -3.13 9.21
CA PHE A 316 -21.27 -4.40 8.98
C PHE A 316 -20.38 -4.77 10.17
N TYR A 317 -19.50 -3.87 10.59
CA TYR A 317 -18.57 -4.11 11.71
C TYR A 317 -19.32 -4.30 13.04
N GLN A 318 -20.37 -3.51 13.32
CA GLN A 318 -21.22 -3.72 14.49
C GLN A 318 -21.94 -5.07 14.45
N SER A 319 -22.38 -5.51 13.27
CA SER A 319 -23.06 -6.78 13.10
C SER A 319 -22.21 -7.98 13.54
N ILE A 320 -20.91 -7.91 13.36
CA ILE A 320 -19.95 -8.92 13.82
C ILE A 320 -19.49 -8.70 15.27
N GLY A 321 -19.96 -7.67 15.97
CA GLY A 321 -19.70 -7.41 17.38
C GLY A 321 -18.62 -6.39 17.67
N PHE A 322 -18.21 -5.61 16.69
CA PHE A 322 -17.30 -4.49 16.92
C PHE A 322 -18.06 -3.31 17.53
N PRO A 323 -17.39 -2.42 18.29
CA PRO A 323 -18.04 -1.28 18.92
C PRO A 323 -18.57 -0.27 17.90
N GLU A 324 -19.50 0.58 18.34
CA GLU A 324 -19.86 1.79 17.60
C GLU A 324 -18.65 2.69 17.40
N LEU A 325 -18.61 3.38 16.28
CA LEU A 325 -17.60 4.41 16.04
C LEU A 325 -17.77 5.56 17.05
N PRO A 326 -16.68 6.12 17.58
CA PRO A 326 -16.77 7.22 18.53
C PRO A 326 -17.44 8.44 17.89
N GLU A 327 -18.09 9.25 18.71
CA GLU A 327 -18.78 10.47 18.24
C GLU A 327 -17.83 11.41 17.49
N THR A 328 -16.58 11.48 17.92
CA THR A 328 -15.51 12.25 17.24
C THR A 328 -15.31 11.85 15.79
N PHE A 329 -15.51 10.56 15.45
CA PHE A 329 -15.44 10.08 14.07
C PHE A 329 -16.49 10.80 13.19
N TRP A 330 -17.73 10.84 13.64
CA TRP A 330 -18.85 11.45 12.90
C TRP A 330 -18.75 12.96 12.81
N GLN A 331 -18.23 13.60 13.85
CA GLN A 331 -18.07 15.05 13.92
C GLN A 331 -16.88 15.58 13.11
N ARG A 332 -15.81 14.77 12.96
CA ARG A 332 -14.51 15.24 12.48
C ARG A 332 -14.04 14.61 11.18
N SER A 333 -14.62 13.48 10.74
CA SER A 333 -14.30 12.89 9.44
C SER A 333 -14.73 13.80 8.30
N MET A 334 -13.99 13.75 7.19
CA MET A 334 -14.32 14.46 5.96
C MET A 334 -14.75 13.44 4.90
N LEU A 335 -16.04 13.17 4.78
CA LEU A 335 -16.57 12.14 3.87
C LEU A 335 -16.95 12.69 2.49
N VAL A 336 -17.06 13.99 2.34
CA VAL A 336 -17.41 14.65 1.08
C VAL A 336 -16.45 15.80 0.80
N ARG A 337 -16.26 16.12 -0.46
CA ARG A 337 -15.43 17.26 -0.87
C ARG A 337 -16.03 18.59 -0.41
N PRO A 338 -15.34 19.39 0.41
CA PRO A 338 -15.77 20.75 0.76
C PRO A 338 -15.80 21.64 -0.49
N ARG A 339 -16.69 22.64 -0.47
CA ARG A 339 -16.83 23.60 -1.58
C ARG A 339 -15.98 24.86 -1.40
N ASP A 340 -15.52 25.11 -0.20
CA ASP A 340 -14.90 26.34 0.26
C ASP A 340 -13.37 26.27 0.39
N ARG A 341 -12.77 25.10 0.16
CA ARG A 341 -11.34 24.89 0.33
C ARG A 341 -10.79 23.72 -0.49
N ASN A 342 -9.50 23.75 -0.71
CA ASN A 342 -8.76 22.64 -1.33
C ASN A 342 -8.46 21.56 -0.29
N VAL A 343 -8.56 20.29 -0.70
CA VAL A 343 -8.36 19.11 0.13
C VAL A 343 -7.73 17.98 -0.66
N VAL A 344 -7.11 17.04 0.03
CA VAL A 344 -6.66 15.77 -0.55
C VAL A 344 -7.85 14.81 -0.58
N CYS A 345 -8.37 14.50 -1.77
CA CYS A 345 -9.54 13.63 -1.95
C CYS A 345 -9.26 12.13 -1.83
N HIS A 346 -7.99 11.70 -1.98
CA HIS A 346 -7.63 10.30 -1.81
C HIS A 346 -8.07 9.79 -0.43
N ALA A 347 -8.81 8.69 -0.38
CA ALA A 347 -9.31 8.10 0.86
C ALA A 347 -8.16 7.71 1.79
N SER A 348 -8.34 7.93 3.08
CA SER A 348 -7.38 7.51 4.10
C SER A 348 -8.00 7.52 5.50
N ALA A 349 -7.60 6.54 6.31
CA ALA A 349 -7.95 6.46 7.73
C ALA A 349 -6.83 7.07 8.59
N TRP A 350 -7.21 7.68 9.70
CA TRP A 350 -6.33 8.44 10.59
C TRP A 350 -6.58 8.06 12.04
N ASP A 351 -5.52 7.71 12.76
CA ASP A 351 -5.48 7.65 14.22
C ASP A 351 -4.88 8.97 14.72
N ILE A 352 -5.74 9.93 15.03
CA ILE A 352 -5.29 11.26 15.46
C ILE A 352 -4.82 11.26 16.91
N ASP A 353 -5.58 10.56 17.77
CA ASP A 353 -5.35 10.51 19.21
C ASP A 353 -5.90 9.20 19.76
N SER A 354 -5.04 8.20 19.92
CA SER A 354 -5.43 6.87 20.36
C SER A 354 -6.01 6.86 21.79
N GLU A 355 -5.53 7.74 22.69
CA GLU A 355 -6.06 7.86 24.05
C GLU A 355 -7.47 8.43 24.05
N ALA A 356 -7.72 9.48 23.28
CA ALA A 356 -9.04 10.10 23.13
C ALA A 356 -9.98 9.35 22.18
N LYS A 357 -9.54 8.27 21.53
CA LYS A 357 -10.25 7.54 20.47
C LYS A 357 -10.64 8.45 19.30
N ASP A 358 -9.82 9.46 18.99
CA ASP A 358 -10.06 10.35 17.87
C ASP A 358 -9.53 9.72 16.58
N VAL A 359 -10.35 8.87 16.00
CA VAL A 359 -10.11 8.23 14.70
C VAL A 359 -10.97 8.88 13.64
N ARG A 360 -10.45 9.04 12.41
CA ARG A 360 -11.13 9.75 11.34
C ARG A 360 -10.90 9.08 9.99
N ILE A 361 -11.80 9.34 9.05
CA ILE A 361 -11.63 9.05 7.62
C ILE A 361 -11.73 10.36 6.83
N LYS A 362 -10.85 10.49 5.84
CA LYS A 362 -10.89 11.56 4.85
C LYS A 362 -11.08 10.92 3.47
N MET A 363 -12.12 11.36 2.75
CA MET A 363 -12.38 11.02 1.35
C MET A 363 -13.33 12.02 0.71
N CYS A 364 -13.48 11.97 -0.62
CA CYS A 364 -14.45 12.77 -1.38
C CYS A 364 -15.47 11.82 -2.03
N ALA A 365 -16.30 11.19 -1.20
CA ALA A 365 -17.19 10.12 -1.62
C ALA A 365 -18.36 10.59 -2.48
N THR A 366 -18.69 9.76 -3.45
CA THR A 366 -19.88 9.81 -4.29
C THR A 366 -20.65 8.49 -4.17
N PRO A 367 -21.96 8.42 -4.46
CA PRO A 367 -22.72 7.18 -4.34
C PRO A 367 -22.40 6.21 -5.50
N THR A 368 -21.26 5.53 -5.36
CA THR A 368 -20.73 4.49 -6.26
C THR A 368 -20.34 3.24 -5.49
N GLU A 369 -20.31 2.10 -6.15
CA GLU A 369 -19.83 0.82 -5.60
C GLU A 369 -18.36 0.93 -5.18
N GLU A 370 -17.55 1.65 -5.97
CA GLU A 370 -16.13 1.88 -5.68
C GLU A 370 -15.95 2.61 -4.35
N ASP A 371 -16.66 3.74 -4.15
CA ASP A 371 -16.55 4.50 -2.90
C ASP A 371 -17.16 3.77 -1.71
N LEU A 372 -18.24 3.00 -1.91
CA LEU A 372 -18.79 2.14 -0.86
C LEU A 372 -17.77 1.10 -0.41
N THR A 373 -17.13 0.40 -1.35
CA THR A 373 -16.08 -0.60 -1.08
C THR A 373 -14.89 0.04 -0.37
N THR A 374 -14.49 1.24 -0.80
CA THR A 374 -13.43 2.02 -0.15
C THR A 374 -13.78 2.35 1.31
N MET A 375 -15.03 2.70 1.63
CA MET A 375 -15.45 2.97 3.01
C MET A 375 -15.32 1.73 3.92
N TYR A 376 -15.64 0.54 3.40
CA TYR A 376 -15.47 -0.71 4.15
C TYR A 376 -13.99 -1.00 4.39
N HIS A 377 -13.13 -0.69 3.41
CA HIS A 377 -11.68 -0.82 3.52
C HIS A 377 -11.11 0.13 4.56
N GLU A 378 -11.42 1.43 4.47
CA GLU A 378 -10.91 2.45 5.39
C GLU A 378 -11.37 2.22 6.84
N LEU A 379 -12.60 1.74 7.04
CA LEU A 379 -13.05 1.33 8.36
C LEU A 379 -12.26 0.13 8.91
N GLY A 380 -11.71 -0.72 8.07
CA GLY A 380 -10.78 -1.77 8.50
C GLY A 380 -9.57 -1.21 9.23
N HIS A 381 -8.97 -0.15 8.70
CA HIS A 381 -7.89 0.58 9.36
C HIS A 381 -8.34 1.20 10.68
N VAL A 382 -9.49 1.90 10.68
CA VAL A 382 -10.07 2.55 11.88
C VAL A 382 -10.31 1.53 13.00
N TYR A 383 -10.92 0.41 12.69
CA TYR A 383 -11.16 -0.62 13.70
C TYR A 383 -9.87 -1.29 14.17
N TYR A 384 -8.85 -1.41 13.33
CA TYR A 384 -7.55 -1.91 13.78
C TYR A 384 -6.92 -0.94 14.79
N TYR A 385 -6.94 0.38 14.53
CA TYR A 385 -6.52 1.41 15.48
C TYR A 385 -7.25 1.26 16.83
N LEU A 386 -8.59 1.14 16.80
CA LEU A 386 -9.40 1.00 18.01
C LEU A 386 -9.11 -0.28 18.81
N TRP A 387 -8.71 -1.38 18.14
CA TRP A 387 -8.42 -2.64 18.82
C TRP A 387 -7.03 -2.69 19.45
N TYR A 388 -6.02 -2.07 18.89
CA TYR A 388 -4.67 -2.10 19.46
C TYR A 388 -4.30 -0.87 20.29
N ARG A 389 -5.14 0.16 20.39
CA ARG A 389 -4.86 1.42 21.07
C ARG A 389 -4.41 1.30 22.53
N ASP A 390 -4.82 0.24 23.24
CA ASP A 390 -4.47 0.01 24.66
C ASP A 390 -3.05 -0.59 24.82
N LEU A 391 -2.35 -0.88 23.73
CA LEU A 391 -0.94 -1.28 23.73
C LEU A 391 -0.03 -0.05 23.91
N PRO A 392 1.20 -0.25 24.44
CA PRO A 392 2.23 0.80 24.37
C PRO A 392 2.41 1.31 22.93
N TYR A 393 2.71 2.60 22.76
CA TYR A 393 2.81 3.24 21.44
C TYR A 393 3.65 2.44 20.43
N MET A 394 4.83 1.94 20.86
CA MET A 394 5.70 1.15 20.00
C MET A 394 5.06 -0.13 19.46
N PHE A 395 3.94 -0.56 20.01
CA PHE A 395 3.19 -1.76 19.56
C PHE A 395 1.85 -1.44 18.87
N GLN A 396 1.52 -0.15 18.75
CA GLN A 396 0.34 0.33 18.04
C GLN A 396 0.60 0.32 16.52
N GLY A 397 0.44 -0.84 15.91
CA GLY A 397 0.65 -1.05 14.48
C GLY A 397 0.14 -2.41 14.05
N GLY A 398 0.08 -2.67 12.75
CA GLY A 398 -0.25 -3.99 12.22
C GLY A 398 0.82 -5.03 12.57
N ALA A 399 0.46 -6.29 12.71
CA ALA A 399 1.38 -7.39 13.03
C ALA A 399 2.60 -7.45 12.08
N HIS A 400 2.37 -7.13 10.81
CA HIS A 400 3.34 -6.62 9.85
C HIS A 400 2.59 -5.69 8.87
N ASP A 401 3.28 -4.97 8.02
CA ASP A 401 2.70 -3.93 7.16
C ASP A 401 1.60 -4.42 6.19
N GLY A 402 1.61 -5.71 5.79
CA GLY A 402 0.54 -6.29 4.97
C GLY A 402 -0.76 -6.60 5.73
N PHE A 403 -0.76 -6.66 7.07
CA PHE A 403 -1.99 -6.92 7.84
C PHE A 403 -2.94 -5.73 7.78
N HIS A 404 -2.44 -4.51 7.91
CA HIS A 404 -3.28 -3.32 7.90
C HIS A 404 -4.10 -3.20 6.61
N GLU A 405 -3.46 -3.41 5.47
CA GLU A 405 -4.12 -3.41 4.17
C GLU A 405 -5.11 -4.58 4.00
N ALA A 406 -4.81 -5.72 4.62
CA ALA A 406 -5.64 -6.92 4.46
C ALA A 406 -6.96 -6.87 5.24
N ILE A 407 -7.05 -6.09 6.32
CA ILE A 407 -8.22 -6.09 7.21
C ILE A 407 -9.48 -5.61 6.49
N GLY A 408 -9.44 -4.42 5.91
CA GLY A 408 -10.57 -3.85 5.18
C GLY A 408 -10.92 -4.66 3.93
N ASP A 409 -9.90 -5.11 3.20
CA ASP A 409 -10.07 -5.98 2.03
C ASP A 409 -10.70 -7.35 2.38
N THR A 410 -10.43 -7.88 3.58
CA THR A 410 -11.10 -9.09 4.09
C THR A 410 -12.60 -8.88 4.25
N ILE A 411 -13.01 -7.71 4.73
CA ILE A 411 -14.44 -7.36 4.84
C ILE A 411 -15.05 -7.18 3.44
N ASN A 412 -14.32 -6.57 2.51
CA ASN A 412 -14.78 -6.44 1.12
C ASN A 412 -15.07 -7.79 0.46
N LEU A 413 -14.34 -8.85 0.78
CA LEU A 413 -14.65 -10.20 0.31
C LEU A 413 -16.00 -10.74 0.84
N SER A 414 -16.52 -10.18 1.93
CA SER A 414 -17.85 -10.49 2.48
C SER A 414 -18.98 -9.63 1.88
N MET A 415 -18.67 -8.66 1.01
CA MET A 415 -19.65 -7.85 0.29
C MET A 415 -20.25 -8.63 -0.89
N THR A 416 -20.76 -9.80 -0.63
CA THR A 416 -21.37 -10.69 -1.63
C THR A 416 -22.74 -10.17 -2.10
N PRO A 417 -23.25 -10.61 -3.25
CA PRO A 417 -24.63 -10.30 -3.69
C PRO A 417 -25.67 -10.61 -2.63
N GLY A 418 -25.50 -11.73 -1.90
CA GLY A 418 -26.40 -12.14 -0.80
C GLY A 418 -26.36 -11.14 0.37
N TYR A 419 -25.18 -10.61 0.72
CA TYR A 419 -25.06 -9.55 1.71
C TYR A 419 -25.74 -8.26 1.24
N LEU A 420 -25.47 -7.81 0.02
CA LEU A 420 -26.07 -6.60 -0.54
C LEU A 420 -27.60 -6.69 -0.62
N HIS A 421 -28.13 -7.88 -0.86
CA HIS A 421 -29.57 -8.17 -0.76
C HIS A 421 -30.06 -8.08 0.70
N THR A 422 -29.32 -8.68 1.63
CA THR A 422 -29.68 -8.66 3.08
C THR A 422 -29.84 -7.23 3.63
N ILE A 423 -29.01 -6.31 3.16
CA ILE A 423 -29.12 -4.87 3.54
C ILE A 423 -30.08 -4.08 2.63
N ASN A 424 -30.86 -4.75 1.79
CA ASN A 424 -31.83 -4.18 0.85
C ASN A 424 -31.22 -3.22 -0.19
N LEU A 425 -29.92 -3.31 -0.45
CA LEU A 425 -29.27 -2.46 -1.46
C LEU A 425 -29.54 -2.96 -2.88
N VAL A 426 -29.64 -4.27 -3.06
CA VAL A 426 -29.98 -4.88 -4.37
C VAL A 426 -31.17 -5.84 -4.21
N GLY A 427 -31.86 -6.12 -5.31
CA GLY A 427 -32.93 -7.12 -5.33
C GLY A 427 -32.39 -8.54 -5.06
N ASP A 428 -33.32 -9.49 -4.89
CA ASP A 428 -32.97 -10.92 -4.81
C ASP A 428 -32.38 -11.38 -6.14
N VAL A 429 -31.08 -11.52 -6.21
CA VAL A 429 -30.34 -11.99 -7.37
C VAL A 429 -29.69 -13.30 -7.00
N GLN A 430 -30.20 -14.37 -7.62
CA GLN A 430 -29.48 -15.66 -7.60
C GLN A 430 -28.35 -15.58 -8.61
N PRO A 431 -27.07 -15.55 -8.19
CA PRO A 431 -25.96 -15.40 -9.12
C PRO A 431 -25.93 -16.58 -10.10
N SER A 432 -26.03 -16.31 -11.40
CA SER A 432 -25.77 -17.35 -12.39
C SER A 432 -24.28 -17.72 -12.37
N LYS A 433 -23.94 -18.89 -12.89
CA LYS A 433 -22.55 -19.33 -13.03
C LYS A 433 -21.74 -18.34 -13.87
N GLU A 434 -22.35 -17.80 -14.91
CA GLU A 434 -21.76 -16.80 -15.80
C GLU A 434 -21.46 -15.49 -15.06
N PHE A 435 -22.39 -15.05 -14.22
CA PHE A 435 -22.21 -13.88 -13.35
C PHE A 435 -21.01 -14.07 -12.41
N VAL A 436 -20.95 -15.21 -11.70
CA VAL A 436 -19.85 -15.52 -10.77
C VAL A 436 -18.50 -15.49 -11.49
N ILE A 437 -18.42 -16.09 -12.70
CA ILE A 437 -17.17 -16.11 -13.48
C ILE A 437 -16.78 -14.69 -13.92
N ASN A 438 -17.73 -13.85 -14.35
CA ASN A 438 -17.46 -12.45 -14.69
C ASN A 438 -16.93 -11.65 -13.51
N GLN A 439 -17.53 -11.80 -12.33
CA GLN A 439 -17.07 -11.12 -11.11
C GLN A 439 -15.69 -11.60 -10.67
N GLN A 440 -15.46 -12.91 -10.70
CA GLN A 440 -14.12 -13.45 -10.39
C GLN A 440 -13.07 -13.03 -11.42
N MET A 441 -13.41 -12.89 -12.70
CA MET A 441 -12.49 -12.38 -13.70
C MET A 441 -12.09 -10.93 -13.40
N LYS A 442 -13.04 -10.03 -13.10
CA LYS A 442 -12.75 -8.65 -12.72
C LYS A 442 -11.77 -8.60 -11.53
N MET A 443 -12.06 -9.36 -10.48
CA MET A 443 -11.21 -9.43 -9.30
C MET A 443 -9.84 -10.06 -9.60
N ALA A 444 -9.76 -11.08 -10.44
CA ALA A 444 -8.50 -11.71 -10.81
C ALA A 444 -7.60 -10.78 -11.63
N LEU A 445 -8.18 -9.97 -12.53
CA LEU A 445 -7.43 -8.97 -13.30
C LEU A 445 -6.87 -7.83 -12.41
N ASP A 446 -7.48 -7.58 -11.27
CA ASP A 446 -6.99 -6.67 -10.26
C ASP A 446 -5.96 -7.37 -9.32
N LYS A 447 -6.41 -8.36 -8.56
CA LYS A 447 -5.65 -8.92 -7.45
C LYS A 447 -4.65 -10.02 -7.86
N ILE A 448 -5.04 -10.94 -8.75
CA ILE A 448 -4.14 -12.04 -9.15
C ILE A 448 -3.07 -11.56 -10.14
N ALA A 449 -3.43 -10.69 -11.07
CA ALA A 449 -2.47 -10.08 -12.00
C ALA A 449 -1.38 -9.28 -11.27
N PHE A 450 -1.71 -8.69 -10.12
CA PHE A 450 -0.81 -7.89 -9.30
C PHE A 450 0.29 -8.73 -8.59
N LEU A 451 -0.02 -9.94 -8.15
CA LEU A 451 0.83 -10.70 -7.23
C LEU A 451 2.28 -10.90 -7.72
N PRO A 452 2.55 -11.23 -8.99
CA PRO A 452 3.93 -11.33 -9.46
C PRO A 452 4.69 -10.00 -9.38
N PHE A 453 4.04 -8.88 -9.71
CA PHE A 453 4.65 -7.55 -9.65
C PHE A 453 4.89 -7.13 -8.20
N GLY A 454 3.91 -7.31 -7.32
CA GLY A 454 4.04 -7.02 -5.89
C GLY A 454 5.22 -7.74 -5.24
N LYS A 455 5.52 -8.96 -5.71
CA LYS A 455 6.66 -9.76 -5.26
C LYS A 455 7.98 -9.28 -5.84
N LEU A 456 8.08 -9.14 -7.17
CA LEU A 456 9.37 -8.99 -7.84
C LEU A 456 10.06 -7.64 -7.60
N ILE A 457 9.28 -6.58 -7.32
CA ILE A 457 9.82 -5.23 -7.20
C ILE A 457 10.79 -5.11 -6.02
N ASP A 458 10.46 -5.70 -4.87
CA ASP A 458 11.37 -5.72 -3.73
C ASP A 458 12.43 -6.81 -3.86
N GLN A 459 12.13 -7.91 -4.51
CA GLN A 459 13.15 -8.91 -4.82
C GLN A 459 14.28 -8.31 -5.68
N TRP A 460 13.94 -7.45 -6.65
CA TRP A 460 14.92 -6.69 -7.40
C TRP A 460 15.71 -5.75 -6.48
N ARG A 461 15.03 -4.99 -5.61
CA ARG A 461 15.69 -4.08 -4.67
C ARG A 461 16.60 -4.79 -3.67
N TRP A 462 16.17 -5.91 -3.10
CA TRP A 462 17.02 -6.69 -2.17
C TRP A 462 18.32 -7.15 -2.84
N LYS A 463 18.24 -7.57 -4.11
CA LYS A 463 19.42 -7.97 -4.88
C LYS A 463 20.32 -6.78 -5.26
N VAL A 464 19.73 -5.61 -5.48
CA VAL A 464 20.48 -4.34 -5.65
C VAL A 464 21.17 -3.95 -4.35
N PHE A 465 20.46 -3.97 -3.24
CA PHE A 465 20.99 -3.58 -1.93
C PHE A 465 22.11 -4.53 -1.46
N SER A 466 21.99 -5.82 -1.71
CA SER A 466 23.04 -6.80 -1.41
C SER A 466 24.25 -6.74 -2.35
N GLY A 467 24.14 -6.03 -3.48
CA GLY A 467 25.15 -5.98 -4.53
C GLY A 467 25.18 -7.20 -5.45
N GLU A 468 24.20 -8.11 -5.35
CA GLU A 468 24.02 -9.23 -6.30
C GLU A 468 23.70 -8.69 -7.71
N ILE A 469 22.83 -7.68 -7.80
CA ILE A 469 22.60 -6.92 -9.03
C ILE A 469 23.44 -5.65 -8.95
N LYS A 470 24.45 -5.59 -9.79
CA LYS A 470 25.34 -4.43 -9.89
C LYS A 470 24.73 -3.31 -10.75
N PRO A 471 25.19 -2.06 -10.57
CA PRO A 471 24.66 -0.92 -11.32
C PRO A 471 24.61 -1.12 -12.83
N GLU A 472 25.62 -1.74 -13.42
CA GLU A 472 25.68 -2.02 -14.86
C GLU A 472 24.65 -3.03 -15.38
N ASN A 473 23.86 -3.66 -14.49
CA ASN A 473 22.86 -4.66 -14.83
C ASN A 473 21.46 -4.33 -14.27
N TYR A 474 21.22 -3.12 -13.80
CA TYR A 474 19.95 -2.75 -13.14
C TYR A 474 18.73 -2.98 -14.05
N ASN A 475 18.81 -2.55 -15.29
CA ASN A 475 17.70 -2.63 -16.22
C ASN A 475 17.51 -4.04 -16.79
N ALA A 476 18.59 -4.73 -17.12
CA ALA A 476 18.55 -6.11 -17.62
C ALA A 476 17.99 -7.08 -16.56
N ALA A 477 18.44 -6.97 -15.31
CA ALA A 477 17.94 -7.79 -14.21
C ALA A 477 16.46 -7.48 -13.88
N TRP A 478 16.03 -6.24 -14.00
CA TRP A 478 14.62 -5.87 -13.86
C TRP A 478 13.75 -6.62 -14.88
N TRP A 479 14.12 -6.57 -16.16
CA TRP A 479 13.36 -7.25 -17.22
C TRP A 479 13.44 -8.76 -17.15
N GLU A 480 14.53 -9.32 -16.63
CA GLU A 480 14.61 -10.76 -16.37
C GLU A 480 13.60 -11.20 -15.31
N LEU A 481 13.49 -10.47 -14.18
CA LEU A 481 12.50 -10.77 -13.16
C LEU A 481 11.05 -10.55 -13.69
N ARG A 482 10.82 -9.51 -14.49
CA ARG A 482 9.54 -9.26 -15.14
C ARG A 482 9.14 -10.41 -16.06
N ARG A 483 10.08 -10.92 -16.84
CA ARG A 483 9.86 -12.10 -17.70
C ARG A 483 9.60 -13.33 -16.86
N GLN A 484 10.42 -13.59 -15.86
CA GLN A 484 10.32 -14.77 -15.00
C GLN A 484 8.97 -14.87 -14.28
N TYR A 485 8.58 -13.80 -13.59
CA TYR A 485 7.40 -13.83 -12.71
C TYR A 485 6.11 -13.37 -13.39
N GLN A 486 6.16 -12.34 -14.22
CA GLN A 486 4.96 -11.82 -14.88
C GLN A 486 4.72 -12.36 -16.29
N GLY A 487 5.71 -12.97 -16.94
CA GLY A 487 5.59 -13.38 -18.34
C GLY A 487 5.36 -12.21 -19.29
N ILE A 488 6.00 -11.06 -19.01
CA ILE A 488 5.91 -9.87 -19.87
C ILE A 488 7.29 -9.44 -20.34
N ALA A 489 7.31 -8.71 -21.46
CA ALA A 489 8.53 -8.14 -22.03
C ALA A 489 8.25 -6.76 -22.63
N PRO A 490 9.27 -5.89 -22.75
CA PRO A 490 9.10 -4.66 -23.50
C PRO A 490 8.95 -4.98 -24.99
N ALA A 491 8.10 -4.24 -25.70
CA ALA A 491 7.93 -4.40 -27.15
C ALA A 491 9.04 -3.77 -27.98
N VAL A 492 9.89 -2.96 -27.34
CA VAL A 492 11.07 -2.33 -27.93
C VAL A 492 12.32 -2.68 -27.13
N ALA A 493 13.48 -2.63 -27.78
CA ALA A 493 14.75 -2.90 -27.11
C ALA A 493 14.99 -1.91 -25.95
N ARG A 494 15.38 -2.44 -24.80
CA ARG A 494 15.80 -1.68 -23.62
C ARG A 494 17.24 -2.00 -23.30
N THR A 495 17.97 -0.99 -22.86
CA THR A 495 19.41 -1.06 -22.57
C THR A 495 19.70 -0.59 -21.15
N GLU A 496 20.96 -0.63 -20.74
CA GLU A 496 21.39 -0.06 -19.46
C GLU A 496 21.49 1.48 -19.47
N GLN A 497 21.22 2.16 -20.60
CA GLN A 497 20.94 3.60 -20.63
C GLN A 497 19.54 3.93 -20.09
N ASP A 498 18.64 2.95 -20.08
CA ASP A 498 17.33 3.05 -19.50
C ASP A 498 17.40 2.74 -17.99
N PHE A 499 16.39 3.20 -17.26
CA PHE A 499 16.22 2.88 -15.85
C PHE A 499 14.73 2.61 -15.58
N ASP A 500 14.20 1.55 -16.22
CA ASP A 500 12.78 1.21 -16.16
C ASP A 500 12.25 0.94 -14.74
N PRO A 501 13.02 0.39 -13.78
CA PRO A 501 12.59 0.34 -12.38
C PRO A 501 12.22 1.72 -11.83
N GLY A 502 13.00 2.75 -12.15
CA GLY A 502 12.78 4.13 -11.69
C GLY A 502 11.50 4.78 -12.21
N ALA A 503 10.88 4.19 -13.24
CA ALA A 503 9.57 4.64 -13.75
C ALA A 503 8.40 4.31 -12.79
N LYS A 504 8.63 3.53 -11.72
CA LYS A 504 7.66 3.24 -10.66
C LYS A 504 7.99 4.04 -9.41
N TYR A 505 7.08 4.89 -8.96
CA TYR A 505 7.24 5.81 -7.81
C TYR A 505 7.97 5.20 -6.61
N HIS A 506 7.62 3.98 -6.21
CA HIS A 506 8.17 3.31 -5.04
C HIS A 506 9.68 3.03 -5.13
N ILE A 507 10.27 3.08 -6.32
CA ILE A 507 11.72 2.91 -6.50
C ILE A 507 12.46 4.22 -6.18
N PRO A 508 12.21 5.36 -6.84
CA PRO A 508 12.87 6.62 -6.49
C PRO A 508 12.52 7.12 -5.09
N ALA A 509 11.28 6.95 -4.62
CA ALA A 509 10.86 7.30 -3.27
C ALA A 509 11.33 6.30 -2.19
N ASN A 510 11.97 5.21 -2.58
CA ASN A 510 12.48 4.14 -1.71
C ASN A 510 11.45 3.59 -0.71
N VAL A 511 10.19 3.42 -1.13
CA VAL A 511 9.09 2.88 -0.32
C VAL A 511 9.02 1.35 -0.47
N PRO A 512 9.07 0.56 0.62
CA PRO A 512 8.89 -0.90 0.58
C PRO A 512 7.57 -1.30 -0.08
N TYR A 513 7.56 -2.42 -0.82
CA TYR A 513 6.44 -2.81 -1.68
C TYR A 513 5.86 -4.21 -1.37
N THR A 514 6.63 -5.09 -0.75
CA THR A 514 6.23 -6.48 -0.45
C THR A 514 4.94 -6.55 0.38
N ARG A 515 4.63 -5.52 1.16
CA ARG A 515 3.38 -5.39 1.94
C ARG A 515 2.12 -5.63 1.09
N TYR A 516 2.10 -5.13 -0.14
CA TYR A 516 0.95 -5.30 -1.05
C TYR A 516 0.83 -6.73 -1.58
N PHE A 517 1.96 -7.41 -1.82
CA PHE A 517 1.96 -8.83 -2.16
C PHE A 517 1.40 -9.68 -1.01
N LEU A 518 1.83 -9.40 0.21
CA LEU A 518 1.38 -10.12 1.39
C LEU A 518 -0.09 -9.83 1.71
N SER A 519 -0.51 -8.57 1.64
CA SER A 519 -1.90 -8.19 1.95
C SER A 519 -2.90 -8.90 1.03
N PHE A 520 -2.60 -8.98 -0.27
CA PHE A 520 -3.45 -9.68 -1.23
C PHE A 520 -3.53 -11.19 -1.01
N ILE A 521 -2.57 -11.78 -0.32
CA ILE A 521 -2.61 -13.19 0.06
C ILE A 521 -3.36 -13.37 1.37
N VAL A 522 -2.99 -12.64 2.42
CA VAL A 522 -3.53 -12.88 3.75
C VAL A 522 -5.00 -12.46 3.87
N GLN A 523 -5.50 -11.51 3.08
CA GLN A 523 -6.92 -11.16 3.05
C GLN A 523 -7.82 -12.38 2.75
N PHE A 524 -7.43 -13.23 1.80
CA PHE A 524 -8.18 -14.46 1.49
C PHE A 524 -8.03 -15.50 2.60
N GLN A 525 -6.86 -15.60 3.22
CA GLN A 525 -6.65 -16.48 4.36
C GLN A 525 -7.47 -16.05 5.57
N PHE A 526 -7.54 -14.75 5.86
CA PHE A 526 -8.40 -14.20 6.92
C PHE A 526 -9.88 -14.45 6.60
N HIS A 527 -10.31 -14.16 5.38
CA HIS A 527 -11.70 -14.40 4.96
C HIS A 527 -12.09 -15.87 5.13
N LYS A 528 -11.23 -16.80 4.67
CA LYS A 528 -11.46 -18.24 4.85
C LYS A 528 -11.60 -18.62 6.32
N ALA A 529 -10.71 -18.14 7.18
CA ALA A 529 -10.73 -18.43 8.61
C ALA A 529 -12.00 -17.87 9.29
N LEU A 530 -12.42 -16.66 8.90
CA LEU A 530 -13.65 -16.02 9.40
C LEU A 530 -14.91 -16.76 8.92
N CYS A 531 -14.95 -17.20 7.67
CA CYS A 531 -16.05 -18.03 7.13
C CYS A 531 -16.15 -19.38 7.85
N GLN A 532 -15.02 -20.00 8.16
CA GLN A 532 -14.98 -21.24 8.97
C GLN A 532 -15.48 -20.99 10.40
N ALA A 533 -15.06 -19.88 11.02
CA ALA A 533 -15.54 -19.47 12.34
C ALA A 533 -17.05 -19.20 12.35
N ALA A 534 -17.59 -18.66 11.24
CA ALA A 534 -19.03 -18.48 11.03
C ALA A 534 -19.79 -19.78 10.77
N GLY A 535 -19.11 -20.92 10.63
CA GLY A 535 -19.73 -22.22 10.32
C GLY A 535 -20.18 -22.34 8.86
N TYR A 536 -19.75 -21.46 7.97
CA TYR A 536 -20.12 -21.50 6.54
C TYR A 536 -19.54 -22.73 5.85
N LYS A 537 -20.33 -23.36 4.96
CA LYS A 537 -19.98 -24.60 4.24
C LYS A 537 -20.09 -24.51 2.72
N GLY A 538 -20.52 -23.37 2.20
CA GLY A 538 -20.64 -23.14 0.75
C GLY A 538 -19.34 -22.69 0.10
N PRO A 539 -19.39 -22.25 -1.18
CA PRO A 539 -18.25 -21.69 -1.89
C PRO A 539 -17.68 -20.45 -1.17
N LEU A 540 -16.37 -20.39 -1.03
CA LEU A 540 -15.71 -19.28 -0.30
C LEU A 540 -16.05 -17.89 -0.88
N SER A 541 -16.23 -17.81 -2.19
CA SER A 541 -16.61 -16.57 -2.89
C SER A 541 -18.05 -16.09 -2.64
N GLU A 542 -18.87 -16.90 -2.00
CA GLU A 542 -20.25 -16.57 -1.64
C GLU A 542 -20.42 -16.34 -0.12
N CYS A 543 -19.35 -16.52 0.64
CA CYS A 543 -19.37 -16.35 2.08
C CYS A 543 -19.45 -14.88 2.49
N SER A 544 -20.39 -14.56 3.38
CA SER A 544 -20.39 -13.31 4.13
C SER A 544 -20.41 -13.61 5.62
N ILE A 545 -19.60 -12.88 6.37
CA ILE A 545 -19.56 -12.97 7.83
C ILE A 545 -20.50 -11.98 8.53
N TYR A 546 -21.29 -11.22 7.75
CA TYR A 546 -22.28 -10.28 8.30
C TYR A 546 -23.16 -10.93 9.37
N GLY A 547 -23.31 -10.28 10.51
CA GLY A 547 -24.10 -10.77 11.65
C GLY A 547 -23.42 -11.85 12.49
N ASN A 548 -22.25 -12.35 12.13
CA ASN A 548 -21.62 -13.46 12.85
C ASN A 548 -20.67 -12.99 13.96
N LYS A 549 -21.15 -13.04 15.21
CA LYS A 549 -20.40 -12.59 16.40
C LYS A 549 -19.17 -13.44 16.72
N GLU A 550 -19.19 -14.75 16.41
CA GLU A 550 -18.03 -15.62 16.66
C GLU A 550 -16.88 -15.30 15.71
N ALA A 551 -17.17 -15.07 14.42
CA ALA A 551 -16.19 -14.61 13.48
C ALA A 551 -15.59 -13.25 13.92
N GLY A 552 -16.43 -12.30 14.33
CA GLY A 552 -15.98 -10.99 14.82
C GLY A 552 -15.14 -11.09 16.10
N LYS A 553 -15.48 -11.97 17.04
CA LYS A 553 -14.69 -12.20 18.26
C LYS A 553 -13.27 -12.69 17.95
N ARG A 554 -13.13 -13.64 17.02
CA ARG A 554 -11.80 -14.13 16.59
C ARG A 554 -11.02 -13.04 15.86
N PHE A 555 -11.71 -12.27 15.03
CA PHE A 555 -11.10 -11.15 14.33
C PHE A 555 -10.55 -10.11 15.32
N ALA A 556 -11.36 -9.69 16.29
CA ALA A 556 -10.97 -8.77 17.35
C ALA A 556 -9.77 -9.28 18.16
N ALA A 557 -9.74 -10.58 18.49
CA ALA A 557 -8.62 -11.18 19.22
C ALA A 557 -7.29 -11.06 18.45
N MET A 558 -7.31 -11.21 17.14
CA MET A 558 -6.14 -10.98 16.28
C MET A 558 -5.76 -9.49 16.26
N LEU A 559 -6.72 -8.60 16.01
CA LEU A 559 -6.49 -7.16 15.89
C LEU A 559 -5.89 -6.54 17.16
N SER A 560 -6.35 -6.98 18.34
CA SER A 560 -5.90 -6.47 19.64
C SER A 560 -4.41 -6.75 19.94
N LYS A 561 -3.75 -7.61 19.16
CA LYS A 561 -2.31 -7.89 19.34
C LYS A 561 -1.42 -6.82 18.73
N GLY A 562 -1.91 -6.03 17.77
CA GLY A 562 -1.08 -5.06 17.07
C GLY A 562 0.22 -5.70 16.59
N GLN A 563 1.35 -5.02 16.83
CA GLN A 563 2.70 -5.56 16.57
C GLN A 563 3.46 -5.98 17.85
N SER A 564 2.73 -6.23 18.97
CA SER A 564 3.34 -6.58 20.26
C SER A 564 4.02 -7.96 20.29
N GLN A 565 3.75 -8.79 19.30
CA GLN A 565 4.31 -10.14 19.16
C GLN A 565 4.62 -10.46 17.69
N PRO A 566 5.44 -11.48 17.40
CA PRO A 566 5.67 -11.92 16.02
C PRO A 566 4.36 -12.21 15.29
N TRP A 567 4.27 -11.76 14.01
CA TRP A 567 3.06 -11.89 13.19
C TRP A 567 2.53 -13.33 13.11
N GLN A 568 3.42 -14.33 13.18
CA GLN A 568 3.05 -15.75 13.16
C GLN A 568 2.11 -16.10 14.32
N ASN A 569 2.34 -15.53 15.51
CA ASN A 569 1.46 -15.73 16.66
C ASN A 569 0.13 -14.98 16.49
N THR A 570 0.19 -13.76 15.95
CA THR A 570 -1.00 -12.96 15.66
C THR A 570 -1.88 -13.63 14.60
N LEU A 571 -1.28 -14.18 13.54
CA LEU A 571 -1.98 -14.95 12.53
C LEU A 571 -2.66 -16.20 13.11
N PHE A 572 -1.99 -16.87 14.06
CA PHE A 572 -2.52 -18.07 14.72
C PHE A 572 -3.80 -17.80 15.51
N GLU A 573 -3.96 -16.62 16.11
CA GLU A 573 -5.18 -16.25 16.87
C GLU A 573 -6.45 -16.35 15.99
N LEU A 574 -6.34 -15.99 14.72
CA LEU A 574 -7.47 -16.06 13.79
C LEU A 574 -7.55 -17.40 13.06
N THR A 575 -6.43 -17.87 12.53
CA THR A 575 -6.41 -18.93 11.51
C THR A 575 -6.06 -20.31 12.05
N GLY A 576 -5.50 -20.38 13.27
CA GLY A 576 -4.97 -21.62 13.86
C GLY A 576 -3.66 -22.10 13.21
N THR A 577 -3.05 -21.30 12.31
CA THR A 577 -1.74 -21.58 11.70
C THR A 577 -0.79 -20.40 11.87
N ARG A 578 0.51 -20.70 11.96
CA ARG A 578 1.58 -19.69 12.04
C ARG A 578 2.24 -19.41 10.71
N GLN A 579 1.63 -19.83 9.61
CA GLN A 579 2.17 -19.71 8.27
C GLN A 579 1.17 -19.02 7.36
N MET A 580 1.62 -18.02 6.60
CA MET A 580 0.82 -17.45 5.52
C MET A 580 0.53 -18.52 4.47
N ASP A 581 -0.65 -18.48 3.85
CA ASP A 581 -1.10 -19.52 2.93
C ASP A 581 -1.92 -18.94 1.77
N GLY A 582 -1.43 -19.14 0.55
CA GLY A 582 -2.09 -18.75 -0.69
C GLY A 582 -3.19 -19.72 -1.15
N SER A 583 -3.39 -20.86 -0.49
CA SER A 583 -4.41 -21.86 -0.91
C SER A 583 -5.83 -21.33 -0.85
N ALA A 584 -6.11 -20.38 0.05
CA ALA A 584 -7.41 -19.72 0.14
C ALA A 584 -7.78 -18.95 -1.16
N ILE A 585 -6.80 -18.37 -1.85
CA ILE A 585 -6.98 -17.76 -3.18
C ILE A 585 -7.44 -18.80 -4.18
N ILE A 586 -6.77 -19.94 -4.22
CA ILE A 586 -7.11 -21.03 -5.15
C ILE A 586 -8.53 -21.54 -4.89
N GLU A 587 -8.93 -21.68 -3.63
CA GLU A 587 -10.28 -22.07 -3.24
C GLU A 587 -11.33 -21.02 -3.67
N TYR A 588 -11.07 -19.75 -3.42
CA TYR A 588 -11.97 -18.65 -3.78
C TYR A 588 -12.22 -18.59 -5.30
N PHE A 589 -11.18 -18.77 -6.11
CA PHE A 589 -11.25 -18.67 -7.56
C PHE A 589 -11.53 -20.00 -8.29
N GLN A 590 -11.95 -21.06 -7.59
CA GLN A 590 -12.21 -22.37 -8.21
C GLN A 590 -13.16 -22.32 -9.44
N PRO A 591 -14.28 -21.56 -9.42
CA PRO A 591 -15.12 -21.42 -10.60
C PRO A 591 -14.37 -20.85 -11.82
N LEU A 592 -13.61 -19.76 -11.60
CA LEU A 592 -12.82 -19.13 -12.65
C LEU A 592 -11.69 -20.05 -13.15
N ILE A 593 -11.00 -20.75 -12.27
CA ILE A 593 -9.93 -21.70 -12.62
C ILE A 593 -10.48 -22.78 -13.56
N GLY A 594 -11.63 -23.35 -13.22
CA GLY A 594 -12.30 -24.36 -14.06
C GLY A 594 -12.65 -23.84 -15.44
N TRP A 595 -13.17 -22.62 -15.50
CA TRP A 595 -13.50 -21.93 -16.73
C TRP A 595 -12.25 -21.62 -17.57
N LEU A 596 -11.22 -21.02 -16.98
CA LEU A 596 -9.95 -20.68 -17.64
C LEU A 596 -9.28 -21.91 -18.23
N LYS A 597 -9.23 -23.04 -17.50
CA LYS A 597 -8.69 -24.31 -18.01
C LYS A 597 -9.45 -24.79 -19.25
N THR A 598 -10.75 -24.56 -19.32
CA THR A 598 -11.56 -24.90 -20.47
C THR A 598 -11.26 -23.99 -21.67
N GLN A 599 -11.16 -22.68 -21.44
CA GLN A 599 -10.84 -21.70 -22.49
C GLN A 599 -9.43 -21.85 -23.04
N ASN A 600 -8.49 -22.23 -22.20
CA ASN A 600 -7.08 -22.42 -22.58
C ASN A 600 -6.79 -23.79 -23.21
N LYS A 601 -7.78 -24.65 -23.36
CA LYS A 601 -7.59 -25.96 -23.96
C LYS A 601 -7.10 -25.83 -25.41
N GLY A 602 -5.94 -26.41 -25.71
CA GLY A 602 -5.28 -26.31 -27.01
C GLY A 602 -4.42 -25.04 -27.20
N GLN A 603 -4.37 -24.12 -26.21
CA GLN A 603 -3.47 -22.98 -26.24
C GLN A 603 -2.06 -23.38 -25.77
N GLN A 604 -1.03 -22.74 -26.31
CA GLN A 604 0.33 -22.84 -25.83
C GLN A 604 0.52 -21.92 -24.63
N CYS A 605 0.20 -22.37 -23.42
CA CYS A 605 0.39 -21.62 -22.18
C CYS A 605 1.87 -21.59 -21.75
N GLY A 606 2.21 -20.62 -20.86
CA GLY A 606 3.59 -20.34 -20.47
C GLY A 606 4.28 -19.33 -21.40
N TRP A 607 5.56 -19.00 -21.10
CA TRP A 607 6.35 -18.00 -21.81
C TRP A 607 7.86 -18.30 -21.75
#